data_9ca38681c00295d08368c85a6942f211
#
_entry.id   9ca38681c00295d08368c85a6942f211
#
_cell.length_a   1.000
_cell.length_b   1.000
_cell.length_c   1.000
_cell.angle_alpha   90.00
_cell.angle_beta   90.00
_cell.angle_gamma   90.00
#
_symmetry.space_group_name_H-M   'P 1'
#
loop_
_entity.id
_entity.type
_entity.pdbx_description
1 polymer ?
#
loop_
_entity_poly.entity_id
_entity_poly.type
_entity_poly.pdbx_seq_one_letter_code
_entity_poly.pdbx_strand_id
1 'polypeptide(L)'
;LENTLHNHISANPSLKAGFADVYLFNELFYGYYYLNTHQPQQAYEHLVKSKEYLDENTYFMYKVLYFDTFAKYYQVIGAYQQASDYIDTTLMMLKKDFTSDYAEQLLEKARIWKQAGQSGKAIPLYEQALAIKDSTATVLSNNQMAQIQSKYNIEKTELDQKRENNRIQLTYLIFIFVILILLFIF
;
A
#
# COMPACT_ATOMS: atom_id res chain seq x y z
N LEU A 1 1.46 12.81 32.76
CA LEU A 1 0.27 12.79 31.91
C LEU A 1 -0.03 11.36 31.42
N GLU A 2 0.96 10.63 30.90
CA GLU A 2 0.83 9.27 30.40
C GLU A 2 0.38 8.27 31.48
N ASN A 3 1.01 8.29 32.65
CA ASN A 3 0.63 7.44 33.80
C ASN A 3 -0.78 7.75 34.34
N THR A 4 -1.23 9.03 34.28
CA THR A 4 -2.54 9.43 34.77
C THR A 4 -3.65 8.94 33.83
N LEU A 5 -3.42 9.04 32.52
CA LEU A 5 -4.34 8.57 31.49
C LEU A 5 -4.43 7.04 31.52
N HIS A 6 -3.30 6.35 31.61
CA HIS A 6 -3.23 4.89 31.71
C HIS A 6 -3.98 4.37 32.95
N ASN A 7 -3.79 5.00 34.13
CA ASN A 7 -4.48 4.62 35.35
C ASN A 7 -6.00 4.87 35.27
N HIS A 8 -6.42 5.97 34.62
CA HIS A 8 -7.85 6.29 34.48
C HIS A 8 -8.58 5.32 33.56
N ILE A 9 -7.93 4.87 32.51
CA ILE A 9 -8.49 3.95 31.51
C ILE A 9 -8.43 2.50 32.03
N SER A 10 -7.36 2.12 32.74
CA SER A 10 -7.25 0.81 33.39
C SER A 10 -8.32 0.58 34.47
N ALA A 11 -8.79 1.66 35.09
CA ALA A 11 -9.88 1.63 36.08
C ALA A 11 -11.30 1.51 35.44
N ASN A 12 -11.41 1.69 34.09
CA ASN A 12 -12.69 1.68 33.38
C ASN A 12 -12.67 0.67 32.22
N PRO A 13 -13.18 -0.56 32.41
CA PRO A 13 -13.12 -1.63 31.38
C PRO A 13 -13.78 -1.26 30.05
N SER A 14 -14.84 -0.45 30.06
CA SER A 14 -15.52 0.01 28.84
C SER A 14 -14.69 1.00 28.03
N LEU A 15 -13.91 1.87 28.70
CA LEU A 15 -12.97 2.78 28.05
C LEU A 15 -11.77 2.00 27.50
N LYS A 16 -11.27 1.00 28.22
CA LYS A 16 -10.20 0.12 27.76
C LYS A 16 -10.58 -0.57 26.45
N ALA A 17 -11.79 -1.11 26.36
CA ALA A 17 -12.29 -1.73 25.13
C ALA A 17 -12.44 -0.73 23.97
N GLY A 18 -12.92 0.49 24.23
CA GLY A 18 -13.10 1.52 23.21
C GLY A 18 -11.80 2.10 22.63
N PHE A 19 -10.67 1.94 23.35
CA PHE A 19 -9.36 2.44 22.92
C PHE A 19 -8.32 1.32 22.72
N ALA A 20 -8.74 0.06 22.64
CA ALA A 20 -7.86 -1.09 22.52
C ALA A 20 -6.87 -0.94 21.33
N ASP A 21 -7.34 -0.53 20.16
CA ASP A 21 -6.50 -0.31 18.97
C ASP A 21 -5.44 0.77 19.18
N VAL A 22 -5.76 1.83 19.92
CA VAL A 22 -4.81 2.92 20.22
C VAL A 22 -3.71 2.43 21.16
N TYR A 23 -4.07 1.63 22.18
CA TYR A 23 -3.09 1.03 23.09
C TYR A 23 -2.23 -0.01 22.38
N LEU A 24 -2.85 -0.87 21.58
CA LEU A 24 -2.16 -1.82 20.75
C LEU A 24 -1.12 -1.12 19.87
N PHE A 25 -1.53 -0.10 19.14
CA PHE A 25 -0.63 0.67 18.28
C PHE A 25 0.51 1.31 19.07
N ASN A 26 0.22 1.91 20.23
CA ASN A 26 1.22 2.57 21.07
C ASN A 26 2.27 1.56 21.58
N GLU A 27 1.85 0.41 22.09
CA GLU A 27 2.77 -0.62 22.56
C GLU A 27 3.60 -1.20 21.40
N LEU A 28 3.02 -1.41 20.22
CA LEU A 28 3.76 -1.85 19.03
C LEU A 28 4.76 -0.79 18.55
N PHE A 29 4.39 0.50 18.61
CA PHE A 29 5.28 1.60 18.26
C PHE A 29 6.51 1.64 19.17
N TYR A 30 6.34 1.53 20.49
CA TYR A 30 7.46 1.46 21.43
C TYR A 30 8.27 0.18 21.22
N GLY A 31 7.63 -0.96 21.01
CA GLY A 31 8.31 -2.20 20.66
C GLY A 31 9.22 -2.02 19.45
N TYR A 32 8.69 -1.46 18.36
CA TYR A 32 9.45 -1.18 17.14
C TYR A 32 10.58 -0.16 17.36
N TYR A 33 10.33 0.91 18.13
CA TYR A 33 11.34 1.89 18.48
C TYR A 33 12.53 1.26 19.21
N TYR A 34 12.26 0.42 20.23
CA TYR A 34 13.32 -0.26 20.98
C TYR A 34 14.07 -1.29 20.15
N LEU A 35 13.43 -1.95 19.18
CA LEU A 35 14.12 -2.83 18.24
C LEU A 35 15.11 -2.05 17.35
N ASN A 36 14.73 -0.87 16.87
CA ASN A 36 15.59 -0.05 16.03
C ASN A 36 16.73 0.62 16.83
N THR A 37 16.56 0.78 18.13
CA THR A 37 17.62 1.30 19.03
C THR A 37 18.43 0.19 19.70
N HIS A 38 18.34 -1.05 19.20
CA HIS A 38 19.09 -2.21 19.69
C HIS A 38 18.83 -2.54 21.17
N GLN A 39 17.62 -2.38 21.63
CA GLN A 39 17.16 -2.65 22.99
C GLN A 39 16.07 -3.73 23.00
N PRO A 40 16.38 -4.99 22.64
CA PRO A 40 15.38 -6.04 22.45
C PRO A 40 14.62 -6.41 23.73
N GLN A 41 15.22 -6.21 24.91
CA GLN A 41 14.57 -6.50 26.17
C GLN A 41 13.38 -5.55 26.43
N GLN A 42 13.61 -4.24 26.27
CA GLN A 42 12.53 -3.23 26.38
C GLN A 42 11.47 -3.43 25.29
N ALA A 43 11.90 -3.76 24.07
CA ALA A 43 10.98 -4.09 23.00
C ALA A 43 10.05 -5.23 23.40
N TYR A 44 10.57 -6.31 23.98
CA TYR A 44 9.77 -7.46 24.38
C TYR A 44 8.72 -7.12 25.44
N GLU A 45 9.04 -6.28 26.41
CA GLU A 45 8.10 -5.83 27.43
C GLU A 45 6.85 -5.15 26.80
N HIS A 46 7.08 -4.26 25.83
CA HIS A 46 6.01 -3.61 25.08
C HIS A 46 5.23 -4.60 24.18
N LEU A 47 5.92 -5.49 23.50
CA LEU A 47 5.29 -6.51 22.67
C LEU A 47 4.41 -7.48 23.47
N VAL A 48 4.83 -7.85 24.67
CA VAL A 48 4.00 -8.69 25.56
C VAL A 48 2.73 -7.94 26.00
N LYS A 49 2.86 -6.64 26.34
CA LYS A 49 1.71 -5.80 26.69
C LYS A 49 0.75 -5.63 25.52
N SER A 50 1.27 -5.48 24.30
CA SER A 50 0.43 -5.31 23.12
C SER A 50 -0.57 -6.45 22.92
N LYS A 51 -0.20 -7.67 23.34
CA LYS A 51 -1.06 -8.85 23.26
C LYS A 51 -2.37 -8.72 24.06
N GLU A 52 -2.38 -7.92 25.12
CA GLU A 52 -3.58 -7.69 25.94
C GLU A 52 -4.67 -6.90 25.20
N TYR A 53 -4.30 -6.20 24.14
CA TYR A 53 -5.20 -5.35 23.34
C TYR A 53 -5.56 -5.96 21.98
N LEU A 54 -5.01 -7.15 21.66
CA LEU A 54 -5.28 -7.86 20.43
C LEU A 54 -6.49 -8.79 20.62
N ASP A 55 -7.54 -8.57 19.82
CA ASP A 55 -8.74 -9.40 19.83
C ASP A 55 -9.28 -9.66 18.39
N GLU A 56 -10.42 -10.31 18.28
CA GLU A 56 -11.05 -10.61 16.99
C GLU A 56 -11.54 -9.35 16.26
N ASN A 57 -11.91 -8.30 16.99
CA ASN A 57 -12.42 -7.03 16.46
C ASN A 57 -11.30 -6.04 16.13
N THR A 58 -10.05 -6.32 16.52
CA THR A 58 -8.89 -5.47 16.22
C THR A 58 -8.80 -5.20 14.71
N TYR A 59 -8.59 -3.93 14.35
CA TYR A 59 -8.47 -3.52 12.96
C TYR A 59 -7.39 -4.32 12.22
N PHE A 60 -7.72 -4.79 11.02
CA PHE A 60 -6.89 -5.70 10.24
C PHE A 60 -5.42 -5.28 10.13
N MET A 61 -5.15 -3.99 9.82
CA MET A 61 -3.77 -3.49 9.67
C MET A 61 -3.00 -3.47 10.99
N TYR A 62 -3.66 -3.36 12.14
CA TYR A 62 -3.00 -3.49 13.44
C TYR A 62 -2.66 -4.94 13.77
N LYS A 63 -3.46 -5.91 13.30
CA LYS A 63 -3.08 -7.33 13.37
C LYS A 63 -1.84 -7.61 12.53
N VAL A 64 -1.78 -7.07 11.31
CA VAL A 64 -0.59 -7.17 10.44
C VAL A 64 0.63 -6.56 11.15
N LEU A 65 0.51 -5.32 11.66
CA LEU A 65 1.59 -4.64 12.38
C LEU A 65 2.07 -5.43 13.60
N TYR A 66 1.15 -6.06 14.33
CA TYR A 66 1.47 -6.90 15.48
C TYR A 66 2.37 -8.08 15.06
N PHE A 67 1.98 -8.85 14.06
CA PHE A 67 2.77 -9.99 13.60
C PHE A 67 4.12 -9.56 13.02
N ASP A 68 4.16 -8.46 12.27
CA ASP A 68 5.39 -7.92 11.69
C ASP A 68 6.38 -7.46 12.77
N THR A 69 5.89 -6.80 13.82
CA THR A 69 6.76 -6.33 14.90
C THR A 69 7.33 -7.50 15.71
N PHE A 70 6.55 -8.54 15.94
CA PHE A 70 7.05 -9.78 16.55
C PHE A 70 8.06 -10.50 15.65
N ALA A 71 7.82 -10.58 14.34
CA ALA A 71 8.78 -11.13 13.40
C ALA A 71 10.11 -10.38 13.47
N LYS A 72 10.05 -9.05 13.52
CA LYS A 72 11.23 -8.19 13.68
C LYS A 72 11.97 -8.45 14.99
N TYR A 73 11.24 -8.61 16.10
CA TYR A 73 11.83 -8.96 17.38
C TYR A 73 12.60 -10.27 17.30
N TYR A 74 11.97 -11.33 16.80
CA TYR A 74 12.62 -12.64 16.68
C TYR A 74 13.80 -12.62 15.71
N GLN A 75 13.75 -11.82 14.66
CA GLN A 75 14.86 -11.60 13.74
C GLN A 75 16.05 -10.95 14.46
N VAL A 76 15.81 -9.91 15.29
CA VAL A 76 16.86 -9.17 16.02
C VAL A 76 17.56 -10.08 17.05
N ILE A 77 16.83 -10.95 17.72
CA ILE A 77 17.43 -11.90 18.68
C ILE A 77 17.99 -13.18 18.04
N GLY A 78 17.97 -13.29 16.70
CA GLY A 78 18.50 -14.44 15.96
C GLY A 78 17.60 -15.68 15.95
N ALA A 79 16.37 -15.58 16.43
CA ALA A 79 15.37 -16.66 16.43
C ALA A 79 14.65 -16.73 15.08
N TYR A 80 15.39 -17.02 14.01
CA TYR A 80 14.95 -16.88 12.63
C TYR A 80 13.76 -17.76 12.24
N GLN A 81 13.62 -18.94 12.85
CA GLN A 81 12.46 -19.80 12.58
C GLN A 81 11.18 -19.12 13.09
N GLN A 82 11.17 -18.63 14.33
CA GLN A 82 10.03 -17.91 14.90
C GLN A 82 9.72 -16.64 14.10
N ALA A 83 10.74 -15.88 13.70
CA ALA A 83 10.56 -14.73 12.84
C ALA A 83 9.83 -15.10 11.54
N SER A 84 10.27 -16.19 10.89
CA SER A 84 9.61 -16.69 9.67
C SER A 84 8.17 -17.13 9.90
N ASP A 85 7.86 -17.79 11.02
CA ASP A 85 6.50 -18.26 11.35
C ASP A 85 5.53 -17.07 11.54
N TYR A 86 6.01 -15.98 12.14
CA TYR A 86 5.24 -14.73 12.27
C TYR A 86 4.97 -14.08 10.89
N ILE A 87 5.96 -14.04 9.99
CA ILE A 87 5.75 -13.57 8.61
C ILE A 87 4.77 -14.48 7.85
N ASP A 88 4.79 -15.79 8.09
CA ASP A 88 3.80 -16.69 7.47
C ASP A 88 2.37 -16.35 7.85
N THR A 89 2.15 -15.94 9.11
CA THR A 89 0.85 -15.48 9.56
C THR A 89 0.44 -14.20 8.82
N THR A 90 1.33 -13.23 8.68
CA THR A 90 1.08 -12.02 7.89
C THR A 90 0.78 -12.34 6.42
N LEU A 91 1.55 -13.23 5.79
CA LEU A 91 1.33 -13.66 4.42
C LEU A 91 -0.03 -14.33 4.21
N MET A 92 -0.48 -15.15 5.17
CA MET A 92 -1.83 -15.74 5.10
C MET A 92 -2.94 -14.69 5.17
N MET A 93 -2.74 -13.63 5.94
CA MET A 93 -3.69 -12.53 6.06
C MET A 93 -3.75 -11.67 4.79
N LEU A 94 -2.61 -11.40 4.16
CA LEU A 94 -2.48 -10.47 3.02
C LEU A 94 -2.81 -11.08 1.66
N LYS A 95 -2.79 -12.38 1.50
CA LYS A 95 -2.73 -13.11 0.20
C LYS A 95 -3.75 -12.70 -0.85
N LYS A 96 -4.93 -12.24 -0.49
CA LYS A 96 -6.03 -11.98 -1.46
C LYS A 96 -6.13 -10.54 -1.92
N ASP A 97 -5.89 -9.57 -1.03
CA ASP A 97 -6.32 -8.20 -1.24
C ASP A 97 -5.15 -7.20 -1.32
N PHE A 98 -3.94 -7.61 -0.89
CA PHE A 98 -2.78 -6.72 -0.71
C PHE A 98 -1.54 -7.23 -1.44
N THR A 99 -1.59 -7.33 -2.77
CA THR A 99 -0.50 -7.93 -3.57
C THR A 99 0.86 -7.26 -3.37
N SER A 100 0.90 -5.94 -3.22
CA SER A 100 2.15 -5.19 -2.97
C SER A 100 2.73 -5.53 -1.61
N ASP A 101 1.90 -5.49 -0.57
CA ASP A 101 2.31 -5.78 0.81
C ASP A 101 2.69 -7.25 0.97
N TYR A 102 1.98 -8.15 0.27
CA TYR A 102 2.34 -9.57 0.20
C TYR A 102 3.75 -9.78 -0.37
N ALA A 103 4.10 -9.08 -1.46
CA ALA A 103 5.44 -9.14 -2.04
C ALA A 103 6.52 -8.60 -1.08
N GLU A 104 6.23 -7.51 -0.34
CA GLU A 104 7.15 -7.00 0.69
C GLU A 104 7.36 -8.01 1.83
N GLN A 105 6.31 -8.70 2.27
CA GLN A 105 6.45 -9.74 3.30
C GLN A 105 7.26 -10.94 2.82
N LEU A 106 7.13 -11.34 1.55
CA LEU A 106 8.01 -12.36 0.95
C LEU A 106 9.48 -11.92 0.96
N LEU A 107 9.76 -10.65 0.65
CA LEU A 107 11.12 -10.09 0.72
C LEU A 107 11.66 -10.09 2.14
N GLU A 108 10.83 -9.74 3.14
CA GLU A 108 11.26 -9.77 4.53
C GLU A 108 11.55 -11.19 5.00
N LYS A 109 10.70 -12.16 4.66
CA LYS A 109 10.95 -13.57 4.93
C LYS A 109 12.25 -14.07 4.28
N ALA A 110 12.52 -13.65 3.05
CA ALA A 110 13.76 -13.99 2.35
C ALA A 110 14.99 -13.40 3.07
N ARG A 111 14.91 -12.15 3.58
CA ARG A 111 15.97 -11.52 4.38
C ARG A 111 16.24 -12.28 5.68
N ILE A 112 15.19 -12.72 6.38
CA ILE A 112 15.31 -13.54 7.60
C ILE A 112 16.09 -14.82 7.30
N TRP A 113 15.72 -15.57 6.26
CA TRP A 113 16.42 -16.80 5.88
C TRP A 113 17.86 -16.56 5.39
N LYS A 114 18.12 -15.44 4.71
CA LYS A 114 19.47 -15.03 4.33
C LYS A 114 20.34 -14.77 5.56
N GLN A 115 19.81 -14.04 6.56
CA GLN A 115 20.52 -13.80 7.83
C GLN A 115 20.77 -15.08 8.63
N ALA A 116 19.86 -16.05 8.54
CA ALA A 116 20.03 -17.38 9.09
C ALA A 116 21.07 -18.26 8.36
N GLY A 117 21.70 -17.75 7.28
CA GLY A 117 22.62 -18.52 6.43
C GLY A 117 21.92 -19.56 5.54
N GLN A 118 20.59 -19.53 5.43
CA GLN A 118 19.78 -20.50 4.68
C GLN A 118 19.36 -19.94 3.31
N SER A 119 20.34 -19.63 2.46
CA SER A 119 20.11 -19.05 1.13
C SER A 119 19.21 -19.90 0.24
N GLY A 120 19.22 -21.22 0.39
CA GLY A 120 18.33 -22.12 -0.35
C GLY A 120 16.84 -21.88 -0.08
N LYS A 121 16.49 -21.38 1.12
CA LYS A 121 15.12 -20.98 1.46
C LYS A 121 14.82 -19.52 1.02
N ALA A 122 15.84 -18.66 0.98
CA ALA A 122 15.67 -17.26 0.64
C ALA A 122 15.44 -17.03 -0.87
N ILE A 123 16.17 -17.76 -1.73
CA ILE A 123 16.13 -17.58 -3.19
C ILE A 123 14.71 -17.70 -3.76
N PRO A 124 13.95 -18.78 -3.52
CA PRO A 124 12.60 -18.92 -4.06
C PRO A 124 11.64 -17.81 -3.61
N LEU A 125 11.83 -17.26 -2.41
CA LEU A 125 11.00 -16.17 -1.90
C LEU A 125 11.31 -14.84 -2.62
N TYR A 126 12.59 -14.57 -2.92
CA TYR A 126 12.98 -13.43 -3.74
C TYR A 126 12.39 -13.53 -5.15
N GLU A 127 12.49 -14.71 -5.79
CA GLU A 127 11.94 -14.94 -7.13
C GLU A 127 10.41 -14.73 -7.16
N GLN A 128 9.69 -15.25 -6.16
CA GLN A 128 8.25 -15.06 -6.05
C GLN A 128 7.88 -13.58 -5.84
N ALA A 129 8.58 -12.86 -4.97
CA ALA A 129 8.33 -11.45 -4.73
C ALA A 129 8.58 -10.60 -5.99
N LEU A 130 9.66 -10.87 -6.73
CA LEU A 130 9.99 -10.19 -7.98
C LEU A 130 8.92 -10.43 -9.03
N ALA A 131 8.47 -11.68 -9.21
CA ALA A 131 7.40 -12.00 -10.17
C ALA A 131 6.10 -11.23 -9.89
N ILE A 132 5.73 -11.06 -8.60
CA ILE A 132 4.56 -10.28 -8.20
C ILE A 132 4.77 -8.79 -8.52
N LYS A 133 5.95 -8.24 -8.18
CA LYS A 133 6.26 -6.82 -8.43
C LYS A 133 6.30 -6.50 -9.92
N ASP A 134 6.89 -7.36 -10.74
CA ASP A 134 6.93 -7.19 -12.19
C ASP A 134 5.53 -7.23 -12.80
N SER A 135 4.69 -8.16 -12.36
CA SER A 135 3.29 -8.23 -12.78
C SER A 135 2.52 -6.95 -12.42
N THR A 136 2.70 -6.45 -11.20
CA THR A 136 2.04 -5.22 -10.73
C THR A 136 2.54 -3.98 -11.47
N ALA A 137 3.85 -3.88 -11.73
CA ALA A 137 4.45 -2.79 -12.50
C ALA A 137 3.97 -2.78 -13.95
N THR A 138 3.84 -3.96 -14.57
CA THR A 138 3.32 -4.12 -15.94
C THR A 138 1.86 -3.68 -16.04
N VAL A 139 1.02 -4.07 -15.09
CA VAL A 139 -0.39 -3.65 -15.04
C VAL A 139 -0.52 -2.14 -14.88
N LEU A 140 0.28 -1.53 -14.00
CA LEU A 140 0.28 -0.08 -13.80
C LEU A 140 0.73 0.67 -15.06
N SER A 141 1.79 0.20 -15.73
CA SER A 141 2.29 0.76 -16.99
C SER A 141 1.25 0.66 -18.11
N ASN A 142 0.59 -0.50 -18.26
CA ASN A 142 -0.46 -0.70 -19.25
C ASN A 142 -1.68 0.21 -18.99
N ASN A 143 -2.08 0.39 -17.73
CA ASN A 143 -3.17 1.30 -17.37
C ASN A 143 -2.82 2.77 -17.65
N GLN A 144 -1.59 3.19 -17.38
CA GLN A 144 -1.11 4.53 -17.71
C GLN A 144 -1.10 4.76 -19.24
N MET A 145 -0.62 3.77 -20.00
CA MET A 145 -0.59 3.81 -21.46
C MET A 145 -2.01 3.92 -22.05
N ALA A 146 -2.96 3.12 -21.52
CA ALA A 146 -4.36 3.17 -21.93
C ALA A 146 -5.00 4.55 -21.62
N GLN A 147 -4.69 5.17 -20.50
CA GLN A 147 -5.14 6.52 -20.16
C GLN A 147 -4.57 7.58 -21.10
N ILE A 148 -3.28 7.52 -21.44
CA ILE A 148 -2.63 8.42 -22.39
C ILE A 148 -3.27 8.26 -23.76
N GLN A 149 -3.47 7.03 -24.24
CA GLN A 149 -4.12 6.74 -25.52
C GLN A 149 -5.56 7.28 -25.57
N SER A 150 -6.32 7.12 -24.50
CA SER A 150 -7.67 7.65 -24.40
C SER A 150 -7.70 9.19 -24.50
N LYS A 151 -6.83 9.88 -23.75
CA LYS A 151 -6.69 11.35 -23.83
C LYS A 151 -6.31 11.80 -25.23
N TYR A 152 -5.31 11.15 -25.84
CA TYR A 152 -4.91 11.46 -27.21
C TYR A 152 -6.07 11.32 -28.20
N ASN A 153 -6.86 10.26 -28.11
CA ASN A 153 -8.00 10.03 -28.99
C ASN A 153 -9.07 11.11 -28.82
N ILE A 154 -9.36 11.53 -27.57
CA ILE A 154 -10.32 12.61 -27.28
C ILE A 154 -9.83 13.92 -27.90
N GLU A 155 -8.60 14.33 -27.64
CA GLU A 155 -8.02 15.56 -28.18
C GLU A 155 -7.99 15.57 -29.72
N LYS A 156 -7.64 14.43 -30.32
CA LYS A 156 -7.64 14.29 -31.78
C LYS A 156 -9.06 14.46 -32.36
N THR A 157 -10.06 13.83 -31.74
CA THR A 157 -11.47 13.93 -32.19
C THR A 157 -11.98 15.38 -32.08
N GLU A 158 -11.68 16.08 -30.99
CA GLU A 158 -12.03 17.49 -30.83
C GLU A 158 -11.37 18.39 -31.86
N LEU A 159 -10.10 18.15 -32.17
CA LEU A 159 -9.36 18.88 -33.20
C LEU A 159 -9.97 18.66 -34.61
N ASP A 160 -10.32 17.43 -34.93
CA ASP A 160 -10.92 17.08 -36.22
C ASP A 160 -12.31 17.68 -36.35
N GLN A 161 -13.13 17.65 -35.29
CA GLN A 161 -14.43 18.35 -35.26
C GLN A 161 -14.27 19.86 -35.44
N LYS A 162 -13.30 20.48 -34.78
CA LYS A 162 -13.04 21.92 -34.92
C LYS A 162 -12.58 22.30 -36.32
N ARG A 163 -11.76 21.47 -36.94
CA ARG A 163 -11.34 21.64 -38.35
C ARG A 163 -12.52 21.53 -39.30
N GLU A 164 -13.37 20.54 -39.10
CA GLU A 164 -14.56 20.34 -39.94
C GLU A 164 -15.55 21.51 -39.81
N ASN A 165 -15.83 21.98 -38.61
CA ASN A 165 -16.67 23.15 -38.38
C ASN A 165 -16.10 24.43 -39.03
N ASN A 166 -14.77 24.62 -38.96
CA ASN A 166 -14.11 25.74 -39.61
C ASN A 166 -14.23 25.65 -41.15
N ARG A 167 -14.10 24.45 -41.72
CA ARG A 167 -14.31 24.24 -43.16
C ARG A 167 -15.73 24.56 -43.59
N ILE A 168 -16.73 24.11 -42.84
CA ILE A 168 -18.12 24.39 -43.08
C ILE A 168 -18.38 25.89 -42.99
N GLN A 169 -17.90 26.58 -41.98
CA GLN A 169 -18.05 28.05 -41.83
C GLN A 169 -17.41 28.80 -43.01
N LEU A 170 -16.19 28.39 -43.42
CA LEU A 170 -15.51 28.98 -44.56
C LEU A 170 -16.34 28.79 -45.88
N THR A 171 -16.89 27.61 -46.06
CA THR A 171 -17.76 27.32 -47.23
C THR A 171 -19.00 28.21 -47.23
N TYR A 172 -19.65 28.42 -46.09
CA TYR A 172 -20.77 29.35 -45.99
C TYR A 172 -20.39 30.80 -46.28
N LEU A 173 -19.23 31.26 -45.76
CA LEU A 173 -18.71 32.60 -46.06
C LEU A 173 -18.46 32.81 -47.56
N ILE A 174 -17.85 31.84 -48.21
CA ILE A 174 -17.61 31.87 -49.66
C ILE A 174 -18.94 31.94 -50.45
N PHE A 175 -19.92 31.13 -50.03
CA PHE A 175 -21.24 31.11 -50.68
C PHE A 175 -21.98 32.44 -50.52
N ILE A 176 -21.98 33.06 -49.34
CA ILE A 176 -22.54 34.37 -49.09
C ILE A 176 -21.85 35.43 -49.94
N PHE A 177 -20.51 35.38 -50.04
CA PHE A 177 -19.73 36.31 -50.83
C PHE A 177 -20.08 36.23 -52.33
N VAL A 178 -20.24 35.02 -52.85
CA VAL A 178 -20.67 34.82 -54.26
C VAL A 178 -22.06 35.38 -54.48
N ILE A 179 -23.01 35.18 -53.58
CA ILE A 179 -24.36 35.77 -53.71
C ILE A 179 -24.29 37.30 -53.72
N LEU A 180 -23.51 37.91 -52.85
CA LEU A 180 -23.35 39.37 -52.81
C LEU A 180 -22.75 39.93 -54.12
N ILE A 181 -21.80 39.24 -54.71
CA ILE A 181 -21.22 39.63 -56.02
C ILE A 181 -22.32 39.57 -57.10
N LEU A 182 -23.11 38.51 -57.14
CA LEU A 182 -24.21 38.39 -58.15
C LEU A 182 -25.24 39.47 -57.98
N LEU A 183 -25.61 39.86 -56.77
CA LEU A 183 -26.55 40.95 -56.47
C LEU A 183 -25.97 42.31 -56.85
N PHE A 184 -24.68 42.49 -56.88
CA PHE A 184 -24.00 43.74 -57.26
C PHE A 184 -23.91 43.91 -58.79
N ILE A 185 -23.87 42.79 -59.53
CA ILE A 185 -23.77 42.79 -61.00
C ILE A 185 -25.14 42.99 -61.68
N PHE A 186 -26.26 42.66 -61.03
CA PHE A 186 -27.62 42.83 -61.48
C PHE A 186 -28.25 44.07 -60.87
#